data_c2579d2b4a4c04c1f67f52229ac6cf9c
#
_entry.id   c2579d2b4a4c04c1f67f52229ac6cf9c
#
_cell.length_a   1.000
_cell.length_b   1.000
_cell.length_c   1.000
_cell.angle_alpha   90.00
_cell.angle_beta   90.00
_cell.angle_gamma   90.00
#
_symmetry.space_group_name_H-M   'P 1'
#
loop_
_entity.id
_entity.type
_entity.pdbx_description
1 polymer ?
#
loop_
_entity_poly.entity_id
_entity_poly.type
_entity_poly.pdbx_seq_one_letter_code
_entity_poly.pdbx_strand_id
1 'polypeptide(L)'
;MAFSGTVSQTTFDTRRVIENAARRCKMPPQTLTSEHVDVANDQLYLLLSDLSNRGIQLWCIERSIYPLYEGTSQLITYEGTVDILNSNLRSIQPVSGVVYTDPMYRETQFTDPTTVSVVGVKWGSASVPLVLQRSDDGLTWTSIQTEERNVTAGQWTWFDVSPVVAATYFRVMALSGTPVFTEVVLGNSPTEIPLARLSRDDYTNLPNKTFTSNRPLQYWLDRQALSPVMNLWPVPNASAEHMQIIVWAQRHIMDVGTMQQQIEVPQRWYEAIVAMLAAKLAMEYLEVDPSLIPMLDGKAKEALYFAQQEERDNSPMMILPNISMYTA
;
A
#
# COMPACT_ATOMS: atom_id res chain seq x y z
N MET A 1 -15.04 17.84 -28.48
CA MET A 1 -13.65 18.13 -28.84
C MET A 1 -12.74 17.20 -28.08
N ALA A 2 -11.84 16.51 -28.77
CA ALA A 2 -10.84 15.69 -28.10
C ALA A 2 -9.67 16.61 -27.70
N PHE A 3 -9.34 16.64 -26.42
CA PHE A 3 -8.14 17.33 -25.94
C PHE A 3 -6.92 16.47 -26.24
N SER A 4 -5.84 17.08 -26.73
CA SER A 4 -4.57 16.38 -27.03
C SER A 4 -3.64 16.22 -25.81
N GLY A 5 -4.03 16.79 -24.67
CA GLY A 5 -3.27 16.70 -23.43
C GLY A 5 -3.52 15.37 -22.69
N THR A 6 -2.55 14.97 -21.87
CA THR A 6 -2.64 13.80 -20.98
C THR A 6 -2.90 14.26 -19.55
N VAL A 7 -3.67 13.48 -18.78
CA VAL A 7 -3.98 13.80 -17.39
C VAL A 7 -2.97 13.12 -16.48
N SER A 8 -2.36 13.89 -15.57
CA SER A 8 -1.46 13.39 -14.49
C SER A 8 -0.24 12.59 -14.95
N GLN A 9 0.20 12.76 -16.21
CA GLN A 9 1.41 12.11 -16.72
C GLN A 9 2.68 12.96 -16.56
N THR A 10 2.52 14.26 -16.23
CA THR A 10 3.67 15.12 -15.96
C THR A 10 4.13 14.90 -14.53
N THR A 11 5.27 14.26 -14.36
CA THR A 11 5.94 14.06 -13.08
C THR A 11 7.17 14.92 -12.99
N PHE A 12 7.52 15.34 -11.77
CA PHE A 12 8.76 16.04 -11.50
C PHE A 12 9.74 15.09 -10.83
N ASP A 13 10.93 14.97 -11.41
CA ASP A 13 12.07 14.40 -10.73
C ASP A 13 12.57 15.36 -9.64
N THR A 14 13.32 14.84 -8.70
CA THR A 14 13.90 15.59 -7.57
C THR A 14 14.68 16.81 -8.04
N ARG A 15 15.49 16.63 -9.07
CA ARG A 15 16.29 17.70 -9.65
C ARG A 15 15.42 18.87 -10.11
N ARG A 16 14.35 18.59 -10.81
CA ARG A 16 13.43 19.60 -11.34
C ARG A 16 12.70 20.37 -10.23
N VAL A 17 12.36 19.68 -9.13
CA VAL A 17 11.76 20.33 -7.95
C VAL A 17 12.76 21.28 -7.29
N ILE A 18 14.01 20.83 -7.09
CA ILE A 18 15.08 21.65 -6.51
C ILE A 18 15.38 22.86 -7.39
N GLU A 19 15.54 22.67 -8.69
CA GLU A 19 15.78 23.78 -9.64
C GLU A 19 14.64 24.81 -9.62
N ASN A 20 13.38 24.37 -9.55
CA ASN A 20 12.24 25.26 -9.47
C ASN A 20 12.17 26.02 -8.13
N ALA A 21 12.51 25.37 -7.02
CA ALA A 21 12.60 26.02 -5.72
C ALA A 21 13.72 27.06 -5.70
N ALA A 22 14.90 26.74 -6.24
CA ALA A 22 16.02 27.68 -6.34
C ALA A 22 15.69 28.93 -7.21
N ARG A 23 14.98 28.73 -8.34
CA ARG A 23 14.50 29.85 -9.16
C ARG A 23 13.59 30.81 -8.38
N ARG A 24 12.76 30.31 -7.46
CA ARG A 24 11.93 31.16 -6.58
C ARG A 24 12.77 31.95 -5.60
N CYS A 25 13.92 31.40 -5.19
CA CYS A 25 14.93 32.11 -4.40
C CYS A 25 15.77 33.09 -5.22
N LYS A 26 15.46 33.31 -6.51
CA LYS A 26 16.23 34.09 -7.49
C LYS A 26 17.62 33.51 -7.79
N MET A 27 17.85 32.25 -7.51
CA MET A 27 19.07 31.55 -7.88
C MET A 27 18.84 30.76 -9.19
N PRO A 28 19.54 31.12 -10.27
CA PRO A 28 19.43 30.37 -11.53
C PRO A 28 20.10 28.99 -11.37
N PRO A 29 19.58 27.94 -12.02
CA PRO A 29 20.10 26.57 -11.87
C PRO A 29 21.60 26.43 -12.18
N GLN A 30 22.15 27.31 -13.03
CA GLN A 30 23.57 27.29 -13.41
C GLN A 30 24.50 27.72 -12.26
N THR A 31 24.00 28.42 -11.25
CA THR A 31 24.79 28.88 -10.08
C THR A 31 24.73 27.91 -8.92
N LEU A 32 23.90 26.84 -9.02
CA LEU A 32 23.82 25.83 -7.98
C LEU A 32 25.14 25.02 -7.93
N THR A 33 25.81 25.05 -6.79
CA THR A 33 26.94 24.18 -6.48
C THR A 33 26.48 22.81 -6.00
N SER A 34 27.38 21.84 -5.91
CA SER A 34 27.06 20.55 -5.30
C SER A 34 26.56 20.68 -3.86
N GLU A 35 27.17 21.59 -3.09
CA GLU A 35 26.75 21.88 -1.72
C GLU A 35 25.32 22.40 -1.63
N HIS A 36 24.91 23.30 -2.53
CA HIS A 36 23.53 23.78 -2.61
C HIS A 36 22.55 22.65 -2.91
N VAL A 37 22.96 21.72 -3.76
CA VAL A 37 22.12 20.55 -4.13
C VAL A 37 21.98 19.58 -2.96
N ASP A 38 23.06 19.33 -2.22
CA ASP A 38 23.06 18.45 -1.05
C ASP A 38 22.15 19.04 0.06
N VAL A 39 22.32 20.33 0.37
CA VAL A 39 21.43 21.05 1.32
C VAL A 39 19.97 20.99 0.87
N ALA A 40 19.71 21.18 -0.43
CA ALA A 40 18.35 21.12 -0.96
C ALA A 40 17.74 19.73 -0.83
N ASN A 41 18.52 18.69 -1.01
CA ASN A 41 18.09 17.30 -0.84
C ASN A 41 17.73 17.00 0.63
N ASP A 42 18.57 17.43 1.55
CA ASP A 42 18.30 17.29 2.99
C ASP A 42 17.03 18.04 3.41
N GLN A 43 16.87 19.29 2.93
CA GLN A 43 15.67 20.08 3.22
C GLN A 43 14.40 19.49 2.58
N LEU A 44 14.52 18.86 1.41
CA LEU A 44 13.40 18.15 0.78
C LEU A 44 13.00 16.92 1.61
N TYR A 45 13.97 16.12 2.06
CA TYR A 45 13.71 14.99 2.96
C TYR A 45 13.01 15.43 4.25
N LEU A 46 13.53 16.46 4.92
CA LEU A 46 12.91 17.01 6.13
C LEU A 46 11.50 17.57 5.87
N LEU A 47 11.27 18.12 4.69
CA LEU A 47 9.95 18.61 4.28
C LEU A 47 8.95 17.48 4.11
N LEU A 48 9.33 16.40 3.42
CA LEU A 48 8.47 15.23 3.22
C LEU A 48 8.16 14.53 4.54
N SER A 49 9.15 14.40 5.42
CA SER A 49 8.98 13.89 6.77
C SER A 49 8.02 14.74 7.62
N ASP A 50 8.15 16.07 7.56
CA ASP A 50 7.25 17.00 8.26
C ASP A 50 5.81 16.88 7.73
N LEU A 51 5.63 16.76 6.41
CA LEU A 51 4.31 16.54 5.82
C LEU A 51 3.68 15.22 6.28
N SER A 52 4.45 14.14 6.37
CA SER A 52 3.97 12.86 6.89
C SER A 52 3.48 12.95 8.34
N ASN A 53 4.01 13.90 9.13
CA ASN A 53 3.61 14.15 10.51
C ASN A 53 2.40 15.08 10.66
N ARG A 54 2.02 15.82 9.62
CA ARG A 54 0.93 16.82 9.68
C ARG A 54 -0.47 16.27 9.50
N GLY A 55 -0.62 14.97 9.33
CA GLY A 55 -1.92 14.32 9.19
C GLY A 55 -1.93 13.18 8.18
N ILE A 56 -3.12 12.68 7.89
CA ILE A 56 -3.30 11.59 6.95
C ILE A 56 -3.28 12.18 5.54
N GLN A 57 -2.30 11.72 4.75
CA GLN A 57 -2.23 12.00 3.33
C GLN A 57 -2.98 10.88 2.59
N LEU A 58 -4.05 11.21 1.88
CA LEU A 58 -4.92 10.20 1.26
C LEU A 58 -4.18 9.31 0.24
N TRP A 59 -3.17 9.83 -0.46
CA TRP A 59 -2.35 9.04 -1.38
C TRP A 59 -1.35 8.11 -0.70
N CYS A 60 -1.11 8.28 0.61
CA CYS A 60 -0.26 7.41 1.41
C CYS A 60 -1.06 6.30 2.12
N ILE A 61 -2.35 6.17 1.82
CA ILE A 61 -3.16 5.06 2.32
C ILE A 61 -3.02 3.89 1.35
N GLU A 62 -2.47 2.80 1.84
CA GLU A 62 -2.26 1.58 1.07
C GLU A 62 -3.08 0.43 1.64
N ARG A 63 -3.66 -0.36 0.73
CA ARG A 63 -4.35 -1.60 1.07
C ARG A 63 -3.39 -2.77 0.92
N SER A 64 -3.13 -3.46 2.03
CA SER A 64 -2.23 -4.61 2.07
C SER A 64 -2.97 -5.89 2.46
N ILE A 65 -2.57 -7.01 1.87
CA ILE A 65 -3.11 -8.34 2.14
C ILE A 65 -2.03 -9.16 2.84
N TYR A 66 -2.32 -9.61 4.05
CA TYR A 66 -1.43 -10.45 4.83
C TYR A 66 -2.03 -11.86 4.96
N PRO A 67 -1.29 -12.90 4.61
CA PRO A 67 -1.72 -14.27 4.86
C PRO A 67 -1.78 -14.54 6.36
N LEU A 68 -2.75 -15.33 6.78
CA LEU A 68 -2.90 -15.76 8.16
C LEU A 68 -2.44 -17.22 8.28
N TYR A 69 -1.63 -17.49 9.30
CA TYR A 69 -1.14 -18.86 9.58
C TYR A 69 -1.56 -19.30 10.97
N GLU A 70 -1.66 -20.60 11.17
CA GLU A 70 -1.86 -21.17 12.49
C GLU A 70 -0.80 -20.67 13.48
N GLY A 71 -1.22 -20.26 14.67
CA GLY A 71 -0.33 -19.79 15.72
C GLY A 71 0.19 -18.35 15.54
N THR A 72 -0.22 -17.65 14.50
CA THR A 72 0.21 -16.25 14.26
C THR A 72 -0.38 -15.31 15.31
N SER A 73 0.38 -15.02 16.36
CA SER A 73 0.01 -14.01 17.37
C SER A 73 0.46 -12.60 17.00
N GLN A 74 1.46 -12.48 16.12
CA GLN A 74 2.05 -11.21 15.69
C GLN A 74 2.21 -11.19 14.17
N LEU A 75 1.86 -10.05 13.58
CA LEU A 75 2.03 -9.78 12.16
C LEU A 75 2.86 -8.51 12.03
N ILE A 76 4.01 -8.62 11.37
CA ILE A 76 4.87 -7.48 11.08
C ILE A 76 4.29 -6.78 9.86
N THR A 77 3.98 -5.49 9.99
CA THR A 77 3.51 -4.69 8.87
C THR A 77 4.65 -4.34 7.94
N TYR A 78 4.32 -3.90 6.70
CA TYR A 78 5.35 -3.46 5.76
C TYR A 78 6.12 -2.25 6.32
N GLU A 79 7.39 -2.18 5.93
CA GLU A 79 8.27 -1.07 6.28
C GLU A 79 7.67 0.27 5.83
N GLY A 80 7.83 1.29 6.67
CA GLY A 80 7.23 2.61 6.42
C GLY A 80 5.77 2.76 6.84
N THR A 81 5.11 1.72 7.34
CA THR A 81 3.76 1.83 7.92
C THR A 81 3.80 2.73 9.16
N VAL A 82 2.94 3.74 9.21
CA VAL A 82 2.81 4.66 10.36
C VAL A 82 1.69 4.23 11.30
N ASP A 83 0.52 3.93 10.72
CA ASP A 83 -0.67 3.52 11.47
C ASP A 83 -1.58 2.65 10.62
N ILE A 84 -2.45 1.88 11.28
CA ILE A 84 -3.52 1.11 10.65
C ILE A 84 -4.83 1.86 10.86
N LEU A 85 -5.45 2.28 9.75
CA LEU A 85 -6.73 2.97 9.77
C LEU A 85 -7.88 1.99 9.98
N ASN A 86 -7.88 0.92 9.18
CA ASN A 86 -8.86 -0.16 9.26
C ASN A 86 -8.18 -1.50 9.04
N SER A 87 -8.69 -2.53 9.70
CA SER A 87 -8.26 -3.90 9.48
C SER A 87 -9.45 -4.83 9.47
N ASN A 88 -9.51 -5.70 8.46
CA ASN A 88 -10.57 -6.69 8.28
C ASN A 88 -9.97 -8.10 8.21
N LEU A 89 -10.66 -9.04 8.80
CA LEU A 89 -10.43 -10.45 8.54
C LEU A 89 -11.23 -10.84 7.29
N ARG A 90 -10.54 -11.38 6.30
CA ARG A 90 -11.13 -11.82 5.05
C ARG A 90 -11.17 -13.34 4.99
N SER A 91 -12.32 -13.89 4.67
CA SER A 91 -12.50 -15.26 4.27
C SER A 91 -12.93 -15.33 2.81
N ILE A 92 -12.49 -16.36 2.12
CA ILE A 92 -12.88 -16.66 0.74
C ILE A 92 -13.63 -17.97 0.68
N GLN A 93 -14.45 -18.12 -0.36
CA GLN A 93 -15.02 -19.41 -0.71
C GLN A 93 -14.17 -20.03 -1.82
N PRO A 94 -13.40 -21.12 -1.55
CA PRO A 94 -12.67 -21.82 -2.59
C PRO A 94 -13.62 -22.35 -3.64
N VAL A 95 -13.28 -22.17 -4.91
CA VAL A 95 -14.02 -22.71 -6.05
C VAL A 95 -13.40 -24.04 -6.41
N SER A 96 -14.21 -25.10 -6.40
CA SER A 96 -13.76 -26.45 -6.69
C SER A 96 -13.81 -26.74 -8.19
N GLY A 97 -12.71 -27.21 -8.74
CA GLY A 97 -12.58 -27.64 -10.13
C GLY A 97 -11.60 -28.79 -10.26
N VAL A 98 -11.44 -29.31 -11.48
CA VAL A 98 -10.41 -30.33 -11.77
C VAL A 98 -9.07 -29.63 -11.94
N VAL A 99 -8.09 -30.02 -11.12
CA VAL A 99 -6.76 -29.40 -11.11
C VAL A 99 -5.77 -30.23 -11.94
N TYR A 100 -5.15 -29.60 -12.91
CA TYR A 100 -4.05 -30.14 -13.70
C TYR A 100 -2.73 -29.50 -13.25
N THR A 101 -1.72 -30.35 -13.08
CA THR A 101 -0.41 -29.97 -12.56
C THR A 101 0.65 -30.10 -13.65
N ASP A 102 1.32 -29.01 -13.94
CA ASP A 102 2.50 -28.93 -14.80
C ASP A 102 3.65 -28.31 -14.00
N PRO A 103 4.91 -28.59 -14.34
CA PRO A 103 6.05 -27.94 -13.67
C PRO A 103 6.01 -26.41 -13.69
N MET A 104 5.44 -25.79 -14.72
CA MET A 104 5.41 -24.34 -14.92
C MET A 104 4.10 -23.68 -14.50
N TYR A 105 3.00 -24.46 -14.37
CA TYR A 105 1.69 -23.90 -14.03
C TYR A 105 0.81 -24.86 -13.24
N ARG A 106 -0.23 -24.29 -12.63
CA ARG A 106 -1.40 -24.99 -12.11
C ARG A 106 -2.62 -24.51 -12.86
N GLU A 107 -3.35 -25.42 -13.46
CA GLU A 107 -4.58 -25.16 -14.21
C GLU A 107 -5.77 -25.75 -13.46
N THR A 108 -6.87 -25.02 -13.44
CA THR A 108 -8.14 -25.49 -12.87
C THR A 108 -9.21 -25.37 -13.92
N GLN A 109 -9.87 -26.48 -14.19
CA GLN A 109 -11.02 -26.59 -15.09
C GLN A 109 -12.32 -26.65 -14.27
N PHE A 110 -13.27 -25.81 -14.63
CA PHE A 110 -14.61 -25.79 -14.08
C PHE A 110 -15.61 -26.41 -15.05
N THR A 111 -16.73 -26.95 -14.52
CA THR A 111 -17.82 -27.50 -15.34
C THR A 111 -18.57 -26.40 -16.09
N ASP A 112 -18.76 -25.25 -15.41
CA ASP A 112 -19.44 -24.07 -15.95
C ASP A 112 -18.54 -22.86 -15.83
N PRO A 113 -18.72 -21.82 -16.66
CA PRO A 113 -17.96 -20.58 -16.53
C PRO A 113 -18.10 -20.02 -15.12
N THR A 114 -16.99 -19.93 -14.42
CA THR A 114 -16.92 -19.55 -13.00
C THR A 114 -16.14 -18.24 -12.85
N THR A 115 -16.61 -17.37 -11.98
CA THR A 115 -15.89 -16.14 -11.64
C THR A 115 -14.85 -16.40 -10.55
N VAL A 116 -13.64 -15.91 -10.76
CA VAL A 116 -12.57 -15.90 -9.76
C VAL A 116 -12.25 -14.46 -9.40
N SER A 117 -12.30 -14.12 -8.12
CA SER A 117 -12.03 -12.78 -7.61
C SER A 117 -10.79 -12.70 -6.73
N VAL A 118 -10.32 -13.83 -6.22
CA VAL A 118 -9.14 -13.94 -5.36
C VAL A 118 -8.33 -15.16 -5.72
N VAL A 119 -7.02 -15.02 -5.75
CA VAL A 119 -6.09 -16.14 -5.97
C VAL A 119 -5.09 -16.20 -4.83
N GLY A 120 -4.88 -17.41 -4.31
CA GLY A 120 -3.83 -17.71 -3.35
C GLY A 120 -2.88 -18.75 -3.90
N VAL A 121 -1.59 -18.52 -3.73
CA VAL A 121 -0.52 -19.44 -4.13
C VAL A 121 0.38 -19.71 -2.92
N LYS A 122 0.46 -20.96 -2.50
CA LYS A 122 1.40 -21.41 -1.46
C LYS A 122 2.65 -21.94 -2.14
N TRP A 123 3.78 -21.40 -1.75
CA TRP A 123 5.05 -21.69 -2.37
C TRP A 123 5.80 -22.82 -1.65
N GLY A 124 6.32 -23.77 -2.41
CA GLY A 124 7.24 -24.79 -1.88
C GLY A 124 8.73 -24.39 -2.01
N SER A 125 9.00 -23.33 -2.77
CA SER A 125 10.32 -22.68 -2.94
C SER A 125 10.17 -21.17 -2.76
N ALA A 126 11.22 -20.39 -3.00
CA ALA A 126 11.10 -18.95 -3.16
C ALA A 126 10.13 -18.64 -4.32
N SER A 127 9.36 -17.57 -4.15
CA SER A 127 8.39 -17.13 -5.17
C SER A 127 9.09 -16.65 -6.45
N VAL A 128 8.37 -16.77 -7.56
CA VAL A 128 8.77 -16.22 -8.86
C VAL A 128 7.63 -15.36 -9.40
N PRO A 129 7.89 -14.42 -10.31
CA PRO A 129 6.83 -13.68 -10.99
C PRO A 129 5.85 -14.63 -11.66
N LEU A 130 4.57 -14.38 -11.48
CA LEU A 130 3.50 -15.22 -12.02
C LEU A 130 2.47 -14.42 -12.81
N VAL A 131 1.75 -15.10 -13.69
CA VAL A 131 0.62 -14.57 -14.43
C VAL A 131 -0.61 -15.44 -14.22
N LEU A 132 -1.74 -14.80 -13.95
CA LEU A 132 -3.05 -15.42 -13.99
C LEU A 132 -3.60 -15.32 -15.41
N GLN A 133 -3.97 -16.46 -15.97
CA GLN A 133 -4.55 -16.54 -17.30
C GLN A 133 -5.90 -17.24 -17.24
N ARG A 134 -6.76 -16.93 -18.22
CA ARG A 134 -8.05 -17.59 -18.43
C ARG A 134 -8.18 -18.17 -19.82
N SER A 135 -9.04 -19.14 -19.98
CA SER A 135 -9.44 -19.71 -21.25
C SER A 135 -10.89 -20.22 -21.18
N ASP A 136 -11.57 -20.22 -22.32
CA ASP A 136 -12.91 -20.80 -22.44
C ASP A 136 -12.85 -22.17 -23.13
N ASP A 137 -11.77 -22.46 -23.89
CA ASP A 137 -11.58 -23.68 -24.67
C ASP A 137 -10.41 -24.57 -24.17
N GLY A 138 -9.62 -24.10 -23.19
CA GLY A 138 -8.41 -24.77 -22.70
C GLY A 138 -7.22 -24.73 -23.67
N LEU A 139 -7.35 -24.07 -24.81
CA LEU A 139 -6.32 -24.00 -25.85
C LEU A 139 -5.78 -22.59 -26.02
N THR A 140 -6.68 -21.61 -26.08
CA THR A 140 -6.33 -20.20 -26.24
C THR A 140 -6.36 -19.50 -24.88
N TRP A 141 -5.22 -18.92 -24.46
CA TRP A 141 -5.05 -18.32 -23.15
C TRP A 141 -4.91 -16.83 -23.21
N THR A 142 -5.67 -16.15 -22.38
CA THR A 142 -5.61 -14.68 -22.21
C THR A 142 -5.10 -14.35 -20.81
N SER A 143 -4.04 -13.54 -20.74
CA SER A 143 -3.52 -13.05 -19.47
C SER A 143 -4.47 -12.02 -18.87
N ILE A 144 -4.75 -12.17 -17.58
CA ILE A 144 -5.59 -11.25 -16.79
C ILE A 144 -4.68 -10.28 -16.03
N GLN A 145 -3.75 -10.83 -15.25
CA GLN A 145 -2.96 -10.07 -14.29
C GLN A 145 -1.61 -10.76 -14.06
N THR A 146 -0.59 -9.96 -13.80
CA THR A 146 0.72 -10.42 -13.34
C THR A 146 0.91 -10.04 -11.88
N GLU A 147 1.56 -10.91 -11.11
CA GLU A 147 1.91 -10.66 -9.72
C GLU A 147 3.37 -11.00 -9.47
N GLU A 148 4.01 -10.12 -8.69
CA GLU A 148 5.38 -10.28 -8.28
C GLU A 148 5.50 -9.93 -6.80
N ARG A 149 5.71 -10.94 -5.95
CA ARG A 149 5.95 -10.76 -4.51
C ARG A 149 7.05 -11.70 -4.07
N ASN A 150 8.00 -11.15 -3.35
CA ASN A 150 9.11 -11.92 -2.80
C ASN A 150 8.69 -12.58 -1.49
N VAL A 151 8.38 -13.87 -1.53
CA VAL A 151 8.09 -14.69 -0.35
C VAL A 151 8.95 -15.96 -0.34
N THR A 152 9.17 -16.50 0.85
CA THR A 152 9.97 -17.72 1.04
C THR A 152 9.09 -18.97 0.95
N ALA A 153 9.74 -20.15 0.95
CA ALA A 153 9.05 -21.43 0.97
C ALA A 153 8.07 -21.54 2.16
N GLY A 154 6.91 -22.13 1.92
CA GLY A 154 5.83 -22.30 2.90
C GLY A 154 4.89 -21.09 3.04
N GLN A 155 5.23 -19.97 2.44
CA GLN A 155 4.40 -18.77 2.52
C GLN A 155 3.39 -18.66 1.39
N TRP A 156 2.31 -17.93 1.66
CA TRP A 156 1.26 -17.61 0.71
C TRP A 156 1.50 -16.27 0.03
N THR A 157 1.21 -16.22 -1.27
CA THR A 157 0.93 -14.98 -2.01
C THR A 157 -0.55 -14.92 -2.29
N TRP A 158 -1.25 -13.89 -1.79
CA TRP A 158 -2.65 -13.63 -2.06
C TRP A 158 -2.81 -12.35 -2.85
N PHE A 159 -3.67 -12.37 -3.87
CA PHE A 159 -4.00 -11.18 -4.67
C PHE A 159 -5.43 -11.21 -5.17
N ASP A 160 -5.98 -10.01 -5.34
CA ASP A 160 -7.30 -9.81 -5.93
C ASP A 160 -7.20 -9.81 -7.44
N VAL A 161 -8.17 -10.42 -8.09
CA VAL A 161 -8.24 -10.50 -9.55
C VAL A 161 -8.94 -9.26 -10.09
N SER A 162 -8.28 -8.53 -10.98
CA SER A 162 -8.85 -7.38 -11.66
C SER A 162 -8.42 -7.35 -13.13
N PRO A 163 -9.38 -7.28 -14.08
CA PRO A 163 -10.82 -7.35 -13.88
C PRO A 163 -11.31 -8.75 -13.50
N VAL A 164 -12.38 -8.83 -12.71
CA VAL A 164 -13.07 -10.10 -12.44
C VAL A 164 -13.79 -10.55 -13.69
N VAL A 165 -13.49 -11.77 -14.14
CA VAL A 165 -14.07 -12.36 -15.36
C VAL A 165 -14.51 -13.78 -15.10
N ALA A 166 -15.55 -14.23 -15.80
CA ALA A 166 -15.95 -15.63 -15.81
C ALA A 166 -15.22 -16.38 -16.92
N ALA A 167 -14.75 -17.58 -16.62
CA ALA A 167 -14.17 -18.51 -17.61
C ALA A 167 -14.29 -19.95 -17.16
N THR A 168 -14.14 -20.89 -18.09
CA THR A 168 -14.16 -22.32 -17.79
C THR A 168 -12.80 -22.82 -17.31
N TYR A 169 -11.71 -22.16 -17.72
CA TYR A 169 -10.36 -22.54 -17.33
C TYR A 169 -9.62 -21.34 -16.77
N PHE A 170 -8.91 -21.55 -15.67
CA PHE A 170 -7.95 -20.63 -15.12
C PHE A 170 -6.61 -21.32 -14.88
N ARG A 171 -5.52 -20.63 -15.16
CA ARG A 171 -4.20 -21.13 -14.77
C ARG A 171 -3.33 -20.04 -14.16
N VAL A 172 -2.58 -20.43 -13.15
CA VAL A 172 -1.49 -19.66 -12.58
C VAL A 172 -0.20 -20.21 -13.17
N MET A 173 0.53 -19.39 -13.90
CA MET A 173 1.75 -19.77 -14.61
C MET A 173 2.92 -18.89 -14.16
N ALA A 174 4.11 -19.50 -13.99
CA ALA A 174 5.33 -18.75 -13.77
C ALA A 174 5.78 -18.05 -15.05
N LEU A 175 6.20 -16.79 -14.92
CA LEU A 175 6.77 -16.01 -16.03
C LEU A 175 8.26 -16.28 -16.19
N SER A 176 8.94 -16.70 -15.12
CA SER A 176 10.37 -17.00 -15.13
C SER A 176 10.69 -18.04 -14.05
N GLY A 177 11.82 -18.73 -14.17
CA GLY A 177 12.27 -19.71 -13.19
C GLY A 177 11.44 -20.99 -13.19
N THR A 178 11.70 -21.85 -12.20
CA THR A 178 10.98 -23.11 -11.99
C THR A 178 10.20 -23.00 -10.67
N PRO A 179 8.89 -22.76 -10.73
CA PRO A 179 8.08 -22.61 -9.53
C PRO A 179 7.86 -23.97 -8.85
N VAL A 180 7.74 -23.94 -7.53
CA VAL A 180 7.21 -25.08 -6.78
C VAL A 180 5.93 -24.62 -6.10
N PHE A 181 4.80 -24.93 -6.72
CA PHE A 181 3.47 -24.66 -6.16
C PHE A 181 3.09 -25.80 -5.22
N THR A 182 3.00 -25.55 -3.92
CA THR A 182 2.48 -26.51 -2.95
C THR A 182 0.96 -26.56 -3.04
N GLU A 183 0.32 -25.41 -3.14
CA GLU A 183 -1.13 -25.27 -3.22
C GLU A 183 -1.49 -24.03 -4.04
N VAL A 184 -2.57 -24.11 -4.80
CA VAL A 184 -3.19 -22.98 -5.49
C VAL A 184 -4.67 -22.98 -5.18
N VAL A 185 -5.17 -21.88 -4.66
CA VAL A 185 -6.57 -21.68 -4.30
C VAL A 185 -7.15 -20.59 -5.19
N LEU A 186 -8.20 -20.92 -5.91
CA LEU A 186 -9.03 -19.96 -6.61
C LEU A 186 -10.29 -19.73 -5.76
N GLY A 187 -10.62 -18.49 -5.51
CA GLY A 187 -11.74 -18.13 -4.66
C GLY A 187 -12.66 -17.09 -5.29
N ASN A 188 -13.89 -17.08 -4.82
CA ASN A 188 -14.86 -16.04 -5.13
C ASN A 188 -15.51 -15.52 -3.85
N SER A 189 -16.37 -14.50 -4.01
CA SER A 189 -17.23 -13.97 -2.94
C SER A 189 -16.50 -13.73 -1.62
N PRO A 190 -15.39 -12.95 -1.62
CA PRO A 190 -14.67 -12.66 -0.40
C PRO A 190 -15.58 -11.93 0.60
N THR A 191 -15.58 -12.40 1.84
CA THR A 191 -16.33 -11.79 2.94
C THR A 191 -15.35 -11.16 3.91
N GLU A 192 -15.49 -9.88 4.21
CA GLU A 192 -14.63 -9.15 5.12
C GLU A 192 -15.37 -8.80 6.41
N ILE A 193 -14.77 -9.11 7.55
CA ILE A 193 -15.29 -8.83 8.89
C ILE A 193 -14.30 -7.89 9.59
N PRO A 194 -14.73 -6.71 10.07
CA PRO A 194 -13.83 -5.79 10.73
C PRO A 194 -13.24 -6.37 12.01
N LEU A 195 -11.94 -6.15 12.24
CA LEU A 195 -11.25 -6.44 13.48
C LEU A 195 -11.32 -5.23 14.40
N ALA A 196 -11.66 -5.45 15.66
CA ALA A 196 -11.70 -4.38 16.63
C ALA A 196 -10.29 -3.98 17.09
N ARG A 197 -9.97 -2.69 17.05
CA ARG A 197 -8.69 -2.17 17.54
C ARG A 197 -8.72 -2.05 19.06
N LEU A 198 -7.74 -2.65 19.73
CA LEU A 198 -7.53 -2.52 21.16
C LEU A 198 -6.58 -1.36 21.48
N SER A 199 -6.78 -0.74 22.63
CA SER A 199 -5.77 0.11 23.25
C SER A 199 -4.63 -0.73 23.81
N ARG A 200 -3.48 -0.12 24.13
CA ARG A 200 -2.38 -0.80 24.81
C ARG A 200 -2.83 -1.40 26.14
N ASP A 201 -3.61 -0.65 26.91
CA ASP A 201 -4.06 -1.08 28.23
C ASP A 201 -5.04 -2.24 28.14
N ASP A 202 -5.99 -2.20 27.20
CA ASP A 202 -6.90 -3.31 26.97
C ASP A 202 -6.16 -4.58 26.59
N TYR A 203 -5.18 -4.48 25.68
CA TYR A 203 -4.36 -5.63 25.27
C TYR A 203 -3.52 -6.17 26.45
N THR A 204 -2.89 -5.30 27.25
CA THR A 204 -2.09 -5.73 28.40
C THR A 204 -2.91 -6.41 29.47
N ASN A 205 -4.17 -6.02 29.64
CA ASN A 205 -5.11 -6.57 30.62
C ASN A 205 -5.77 -7.89 30.17
N LEU A 206 -5.52 -8.34 28.93
CA LEU A 206 -6.03 -9.65 28.49
C LEU A 206 -5.46 -10.78 29.37
N PRO A 207 -6.32 -11.62 29.98
CA PRO A 207 -5.90 -12.63 30.94
C PRO A 207 -5.05 -13.75 30.31
N ASN A 208 -5.35 -14.07 29.05
CA ASN A 208 -4.59 -15.07 28.28
C ASN A 208 -4.34 -14.58 26.86
N LYS A 209 -3.10 -14.17 26.58
CA LYS A 209 -2.67 -13.68 25.27
C LYS A 209 -2.44 -14.79 24.25
N THR A 210 -2.28 -16.03 24.73
CA THR A 210 -2.07 -17.22 23.87
C THR A 210 -3.37 -18.02 23.66
N PHE A 211 -4.52 -17.47 24.06
CA PHE A 211 -5.80 -18.10 23.80
C PHE A 211 -6.03 -18.28 22.30
N THR A 212 -6.29 -19.52 21.89
CA THR A 212 -6.50 -19.88 20.47
C THR A 212 -7.98 -19.96 20.11
N SER A 213 -8.32 -19.53 18.89
CA SER A 213 -9.65 -19.62 18.32
C SER A 213 -9.58 -19.83 16.82
N ASN A 214 -10.72 -20.11 16.19
CA ASN A 214 -10.82 -20.29 14.74
C ASN A 214 -10.42 -19.04 13.94
N ARG A 215 -10.50 -17.86 14.55
CA ARG A 215 -10.16 -16.59 13.92
C ARG A 215 -9.80 -15.52 14.95
N PRO A 216 -8.94 -14.57 14.59
CA PRO A 216 -8.74 -13.36 15.38
C PRO A 216 -10.00 -12.47 15.31
N LEU A 217 -10.28 -11.72 16.38
CA LEU A 217 -11.39 -10.79 16.50
C LEU A 217 -10.91 -9.35 16.73
N GLN A 218 -9.76 -9.23 17.35
CA GLN A 218 -9.21 -7.95 17.80
C GLN A 218 -7.73 -7.88 17.52
N TYR A 219 -7.20 -6.66 17.46
CA TYR A 219 -5.77 -6.43 17.33
C TYR A 219 -5.33 -5.22 18.14
N TRP A 220 -4.08 -5.24 18.56
CA TRP A 220 -3.36 -4.10 19.09
C TRP A 220 -2.15 -3.80 18.21
N LEU A 221 -1.98 -2.52 17.82
CA LEU A 221 -0.85 -2.07 17.03
C LEU A 221 0.25 -1.52 17.94
N ASP A 222 1.38 -2.20 17.98
CA ASP A 222 2.60 -1.74 18.62
C ASP A 222 3.42 -0.93 17.59
N ARG A 223 3.46 0.38 17.77
CA ARG A 223 4.18 1.30 16.88
C ARG A 223 5.67 1.25 17.19
N GLN A 224 6.40 0.48 16.41
CA GLN A 224 7.85 0.42 16.46
C GLN A 224 8.48 1.34 15.41
N ALA A 225 9.78 1.63 15.54
CA ALA A 225 10.46 2.66 14.74
C ALA A 225 10.52 2.33 13.24
N LEU A 226 10.66 1.06 12.86
CA LEU A 226 10.78 0.65 11.46
C LEU A 226 9.48 0.04 10.93
N SER A 227 9.01 -1.00 11.57
CA SER A 227 7.82 -1.73 11.14
C SER A 227 6.93 -1.98 12.34
N PRO A 228 5.77 -1.33 12.43
CA PRO A 228 4.81 -1.62 13.47
C PRO A 228 4.40 -3.09 13.48
N VAL A 229 4.14 -3.61 14.68
CA VAL A 229 3.72 -4.99 14.89
C VAL A 229 2.24 -5.02 15.29
N MET A 230 1.46 -5.73 14.50
CA MET A 230 0.05 -5.97 14.78
C MET A 230 -0.08 -7.25 15.62
N ASN A 231 -0.45 -7.10 16.89
CA ASN A 231 -0.70 -8.21 17.80
C ASN A 231 -2.15 -8.66 17.67
N LEU A 232 -2.37 -9.91 17.30
CA LEU A 232 -3.69 -10.47 17.06
C LEU A 232 -4.23 -11.20 18.28
N TRP A 233 -5.52 -11.07 18.53
CA TRP A 233 -6.19 -11.82 19.59
C TRP A 233 -7.64 -12.15 19.20
N PRO A 234 -8.09 -13.39 19.47
CA PRO A 234 -7.36 -14.61 19.80
C PRO A 234 -6.34 -15.03 18.74
N VAL A 235 -5.40 -15.89 19.12
CA VAL A 235 -4.43 -16.48 18.19
C VAL A 235 -5.17 -17.47 17.28
N PRO A 236 -5.01 -17.39 15.94
CA PRO A 236 -5.69 -18.27 15.01
C PRO A 236 -5.19 -19.72 15.11
N ASN A 237 -6.09 -20.66 14.99
CA ASN A 237 -5.79 -22.09 14.84
C ASN A 237 -5.73 -22.52 13.36
N ALA A 238 -5.58 -23.80 13.07
CA ALA A 238 -5.49 -24.36 11.72
C ALA A 238 -6.68 -24.00 10.79
N SER A 239 -7.85 -23.68 11.36
CA SER A 239 -9.04 -23.27 10.56
C SER A 239 -8.85 -21.92 9.83
N ALA A 240 -7.82 -21.16 10.17
CA ALA A 240 -7.54 -19.87 9.57
C ALA A 240 -6.61 -19.93 8.34
N GLU A 241 -6.20 -21.11 7.87
CA GLU A 241 -5.16 -21.26 6.84
C GLU A 241 -5.45 -20.50 5.52
N HIS A 242 -6.72 -20.42 5.11
CA HIS A 242 -7.10 -19.68 3.91
C HIS A 242 -7.65 -18.27 4.20
N MET A 243 -7.59 -17.83 5.45
CA MET A 243 -7.98 -16.48 5.82
C MET A 243 -6.83 -15.50 5.60
N GLN A 244 -7.21 -14.24 5.40
CA GLN A 244 -6.27 -13.15 5.20
C GLN A 244 -6.65 -11.98 6.10
N ILE A 245 -5.66 -11.17 6.46
CA ILE A 245 -5.89 -9.88 7.09
C ILE A 245 -5.70 -8.80 6.04
N ILE A 246 -6.76 -8.06 5.78
CA ILE A 246 -6.74 -6.88 4.93
C ILE A 246 -6.50 -5.67 5.83
N VAL A 247 -5.46 -4.93 5.53
CA VAL A 247 -5.06 -3.75 6.31
C VAL A 247 -5.09 -2.53 5.39
N TRP A 248 -5.80 -1.50 5.80
CA TRP A 248 -5.68 -0.16 5.23
C TRP A 248 -4.74 0.63 6.13
N ALA A 249 -3.52 0.79 5.68
CA ALA A 249 -2.44 1.41 6.44
C ALA A 249 -2.07 2.77 5.85
N GLN A 250 -1.78 3.71 6.73
CA GLN A 250 -1.07 4.92 6.38
C GLN A 250 0.42 4.62 6.40
N ARG A 251 1.13 4.95 5.33
CA ARG A 251 2.58 4.86 5.26
C ARG A 251 3.24 6.23 5.14
N HIS A 252 4.53 6.29 5.40
CA HIS A 252 5.32 7.47 5.08
C HIS A 252 5.34 7.73 3.58
N ILE A 253 5.50 9.01 3.21
CA ILE A 253 5.85 9.40 1.85
C ILE A 253 7.22 8.80 1.55
N MET A 254 7.40 8.19 0.38
CA MET A 254 8.67 7.57 0.01
C MET A 254 9.78 8.61 -0.06
N ASP A 255 10.93 8.26 0.50
CA ASP A 255 12.14 9.07 0.45
C ASP A 255 12.68 9.14 -0.97
N VAL A 256 13.33 10.25 -1.26
CA VAL A 256 13.99 10.47 -2.54
C VAL A 256 15.50 10.30 -2.33
N GLY A 257 16.04 9.18 -2.83
CA GLY A 257 17.46 8.87 -2.68
C GLY A 257 18.36 9.44 -3.77
N THR A 258 17.82 9.71 -4.98
CA THR A 258 18.61 10.21 -6.12
C THR A 258 17.90 11.35 -6.86
N MET A 259 18.68 12.19 -7.56
CA MET A 259 18.18 13.33 -8.32
C MET A 259 17.24 12.95 -9.47
N GLN A 260 17.31 11.71 -9.97
CA GLN A 260 16.51 11.19 -11.05
C GLN A 260 15.21 10.53 -10.59
N GLN A 261 15.08 10.26 -9.30
CA GLN A 261 13.86 9.68 -8.75
C GLN A 261 12.72 10.68 -8.77
N GLN A 262 11.54 10.17 -9.06
CA GLN A 262 10.33 10.96 -9.01
C GLN A 262 9.85 11.06 -7.55
N ILE A 263 9.36 12.24 -7.18
CA ILE A 263 8.75 12.44 -5.87
C ILE A 263 7.36 11.82 -5.90
N GLU A 264 7.05 11.02 -4.89
CA GLU A 264 5.75 10.39 -4.72
C GLU A 264 4.74 11.39 -4.15
N VAL A 265 4.33 12.34 -4.98
CA VAL A 265 3.38 13.38 -4.61
C VAL A 265 2.41 13.60 -5.76
N PRO A 266 1.09 13.71 -5.52
CA PRO A 266 0.13 14.03 -6.57
C PRO A 266 0.45 15.37 -7.25
N GLN A 267 0.11 15.49 -8.53
CA GLN A 267 0.38 16.69 -9.31
C GLN A 267 -0.13 17.99 -8.64
N ARG A 268 -1.28 17.93 -7.98
CA ARG A 268 -1.86 19.06 -7.24
C ARG A 268 -1.01 19.58 -6.08
N TRP A 269 -0.07 18.78 -5.58
CA TRP A 269 0.82 19.13 -4.47
C TRP A 269 2.15 19.72 -4.92
N TYR A 270 2.54 19.62 -6.20
CA TYR A 270 3.84 20.11 -6.67
C TYR A 270 4.06 21.59 -6.38
N GLU A 271 3.04 22.43 -6.55
CA GLU A 271 3.13 23.87 -6.24
C GLU A 271 3.45 24.09 -4.76
N ALA A 272 2.77 23.37 -3.86
CA ALA A 272 3.00 23.45 -2.42
C ALA A 272 4.40 22.98 -2.04
N ILE A 273 4.84 21.83 -2.58
CA ILE A 273 6.19 21.29 -2.32
C ILE A 273 7.27 22.27 -2.77
N VAL A 274 7.19 22.78 -4.00
CA VAL A 274 8.17 23.74 -4.53
C VAL A 274 8.17 25.05 -3.74
N ALA A 275 7.01 25.55 -3.30
CA ALA A 275 6.91 26.75 -2.51
C ALA A 275 7.49 26.58 -1.10
N MET A 276 7.17 25.47 -0.44
CA MET A 276 7.69 25.16 0.89
C MET A 276 9.20 24.90 0.87
N LEU A 277 9.70 24.17 -0.13
CA LEU A 277 11.13 23.96 -0.31
C LEU A 277 11.85 25.28 -0.54
N ALA A 278 11.33 26.17 -1.41
CA ALA A 278 11.91 27.49 -1.63
C ALA A 278 11.98 28.32 -0.35
N ALA A 279 10.95 28.30 0.50
CA ALA A 279 10.96 28.99 1.77
C ALA A 279 12.03 28.45 2.73
N LYS A 280 12.25 27.12 2.77
CA LYS A 280 13.31 26.49 3.55
C LYS A 280 14.70 26.84 3.01
N LEU A 281 14.91 26.73 1.70
CA LEU A 281 16.20 27.04 1.05
C LEU A 281 16.59 28.50 1.19
N ALA A 282 15.62 29.42 1.19
CA ALA A 282 15.86 30.83 1.40
C ALA A 282 16.47 31.16 2.79
N MET A 283 16.29 30.28 3.77
CA MET A 283 16.89 30.42 5.10
C MET A 283 18.28 29.78 5.18
N GLU A 284 18.56 28.79 4.33
CA GLU A 284 19.84 28.07 4.34
C GLU A 284 20.88 28.66 3.37
N TYR A 285 20.43 29.22 2.25
CA TYR A 285 21.33 29.80 1.25
C TYR A 285 21.70 31.23 1.60
N LEU A 286 22.99 31.45 1.79
CA LEU A 286 23.55 32.78 2.18
C LEU A 286 23.42 33.83 1.08
N GLU A 287 23.30 33.41 -0.19
CA GLU A 287 23.16 34.28 -1.35
C GLU A 287 21.75 34.82 -1.54
N VAL A 288 20.77 34.27 -0.84
CA VAL A 288 19.38 34.73 -0.94
C VAL A 288 19.16 35.99 -0.13
N ASP A 289 18.56 36.99 -0.75
CA ASP A 289 18.18 38.24 -0.08
C ASP A 289 17.21 37.97 1.08
N PRO A 290 17.56 38.30 2.33
CA PRO A 290 16.68 38.07 3.48
C PRO A 290 15.30 38.75 3.37
N SER A 291 15.17 39.79 2.57
CA SER A 291 13.88 40.48 2.32
C SER A 291 12.84 39.60 1.58
N LEU A 292 13.29 38.54 0.90
CA LEU A 292 12.42 37.59 0.20
C LEU A 292 11.80 36.52 1.12
N ILE A 293 12.43 36.27 2.27
CA ILE A 293 12.02 35.19 3.18
C ILE A 293 10.54 35.31 3.60
N PRO A 294 10.05 36.47 4.07
CA PRO A 294 8.65 36.61 4.48
C PRO A 294 7.67 36.40 3.34
N MET A 295 8.03 36.81 2.12
CA MET A 295 7.21 36.62 0.93
C MET A 295 7.14 35.15 0.52
N LEU A 296 8.27 34.43 0.56
CA LEU A 296 8.33 33.01 0.23
C LEU A 296 7.57 32.17 1.27
N ASP A 297 7.73 32.47 2.56
CA ASP A 297 6.99 31.82 3.63
C ASP A 297 5.46 32.05 3.50
N GLY A 298 5.05 33.29 3.18
CA GLY A 298 3.64 33.58 2.91
C GLY A 298 3.06 32.76 1.75
N LYS A 299 3.80 32.68 0.63
CA LYS A 299 3.40 31.86 -0.52
C LYS A 299 3.39 30.36 -0.21
N ALA A 300 4.35 29.89 0.57
CA ALA A 300 4.39 28.49 1.00
C ALA A 300 3.17 28.10 1.83
N LYS A 301 2.78 28.95 2.79
CA LYS A 301 1.59 28.75 3.62
C LYS A 301 0.30 28.78 2.80
N GLU A 302 0.20 29.72 1.85
CA GLU A 302 -0.96 29.82 0.94
C GLU A 302 -1.08 28.58 0.06
N ALA A 303 0.01 28.13 -0.58
CA ALA A 303 0.02 26.95 -1.44
C ALA A 303 -0.30 25.67 -0.65
N LEU A 304 0.25 25.53 0.57
CA LEU A 304 -0.07 24.42 1.46
C LEU A 304 -1.55 24.42 1.85
N TYR A 305 -2.10 25.58 2.18
CA TYR A 305 -3.53 25.69 2.52
C TYR A 305 -4.43 25.22 1.37
N PHE A 306 -4.16 25.64 0.14
CA PHE A 306 -4.94 25.19 -1.02
C PHE A 306 -4.80 23.70 -1.28
N ALA A 307 -3.57 23.15 -1.19
CA ALA A 307 -3.33 21.72 -1.35
C ALA A 307 -4.11 20.89 -0.32
N GLN A 308 -4.12 21.33 0.95
CA GLN A 308 -4.85 20.65 2.03
C GLN A 308 -6.37 20.77 1.87
N GLN A 309 -6.88 21.83 1.25
CA GLN A 309 -8.33 21.97 1.01
C GLN A 309 -8.85 20.89 0.05
N GLU A 310 -8.06 20.50 -0.94
CA GLU A 310 -8.43 19.46 -1.90
C GLU A 310 -8.23 18.04 -1.35
N GLU A 311 -7.46 17.89 -0.27
CA GLU A 311 -7.14 16.58 0.34
C GLU A 311 -8.22 16.13 1.34
N ARG A 312 -9.35 16.78 1.41
CA ARG A 312 -10.43 16.40 2.31
C ARG A 312 -11.20 15.21 1.76
N ASP A 313 -11.44 14.24 2.63
CA ASP A 313 -12.42 13.19 2.35
C ASP A 313 -13.84 13.82 2.40
N ASN A 314 -14.46 13.90 1.22
CA ASN A 314 -15.81 14.42 1.05
C ASN A 314 -16.89 13.33 1.25
N SER A 315 -16.53 12.16 1.77
CA SER A 315 -17.48 11.09 2.06
C SER A 315 -18.50 11.56 3.11
N PRO A 316 -19.79 11.27 2.93
CA PRO A 316 -20.78 11.61 3.94
C PRO A 316 -20.49 10.84 5.22
N MET A 317 -20.28 11.56 6.31
CA MET A 317 -20.09 10.96 7.63
C MET A 317 -21.42 10.41 8.13
N MET A 318 -21.59 9.11 8.14
CA MET A 318 -22.76 8.46 8.71
C MET A 318 -22.44 8.05 10.15
N ILE A 319 -22.98 8.78 11.11
CA ILE A 319 -22.89 8.43 12.53
C ILE A 319 -23.99 7.43 12.83
N LEU A 320 -23.66 6.15 12.79
CA LEU A 320 -24.56 5.08 13.26
C LEU A 320 -24.23 4.76 14.72
N PRO A 321 -25.23 4.70 15.60
CA PRO A 321 -25.00 4.19 16.95
C PRO A 321 -24.54 2.74 16.85
N ASN A 322 -23.45 2.39 17.54
CA ASN A 322 -22.96 1.01 17.60
C ASN A 322 -23.88 0.19 18.49
N ILE A 323 -24.91 -0.42 17.88
CA ILE A 323 -25.93 -1.23 18.58
C ILE A 323 -25.46 -2.69 18.74
N SER A 324 -24.29 -3.06 18.24
CA SER A 324 -23.79 -4.44 18.31
C SER A 324 -23.61 -4.98 19.73
N MET A 325 -23.55 -4.10 20.75
CA MET A 325 -23.50 -4.50 22.16
C MET A 325 -24.89 -4.78 22.77
N TYR A 326 -25.96 -4.44 22.08
CA TYR A 326 -27.34 -4.58 22.60
C TYR A 326 -28.16 -5.68 21.93
N THR A 327 -27.59 -6.34 20.92
CA THR A 327 -28.20 -7.49 20.23
C THR A 327 -27.33 -8.73 20.47
N ALA A 328 -27.30 -9.19 21.73
CA ALA A 328 -26.76 -10.50 22.08
C ALA A 328 -27.93 -11.49 22.21
#